data_461d4cd35bbda4d78328b8c2d952c5ad
#
_entry.id   461d4cd35bbda4d78328b8c2d952c5ad
#
_cell.length_a   1.000
_cell.length_b   1.000
_cell.length_c   1.000
_cell.angle_alpha   90.00
_cell.angle_beta   90.00
_cell.angle_gamma   90.00
#
_symmetry.space_group_name_H-M   'P 1'
#
loop_
_entity.id
_entity.type
_entity.pdbx_description
1 polymer ?
#
loop_
_entity_poly.entity_id
_entity_poly.type
_entity_poly.pdbx_seq_one_letter_code
_entity_poly.pdbx_strand_id
1 'polypeptide(L)'
;ADFSYTLEMEGDPGKTALEHFLFERKAGHCEYFASAMVILLRSAGVPTRLVNGFVGVEWNEWGNYLIIRQSHAHSWVEAFIPGKGWTVYDPTPPDPALVTPSLLHPLAKSLDFLRMSWQRYVVRYSVHDQVQVVQFFRAGGRDLVQKLKGLLADLNWQTLVKGQFSPVILALILIPILLLVLKHRYGAF
;
A
#
# COMPACT_ATOMS: atom_id res chain seq x y z
N ALA A 1 16.47 -5.81 28.24
CA ALA A 1 17.20 -6.35 27.09
C ALA A 1 17.97 -5.21 26.46
N ASP A 2 19.26 -5.42 26.19
CA ASP A 2 20.16 -4.36 25.71
C ASP A 2 20.16 -4.23 24.18
N PHE A 3 19.19 -4.81 23.50
CA PHE A 3 19.08 -4.79 22.04
C PHE A 3 18.10 -3.71 21.56
N SER A 4 18.46 -2.98 20.48
CA SER A 4 17.65 -1.92 19.90
C SER A 4 17.43 -2.11 18.41
N TYR A 5 16.32 -1.54 17.89
CA TYR A 5 16.03 -1.52 16.47
C TYR A 5 16.74 -0.36 15.77
N THR A 6 17.38 -0.63 14.62
CA THR A 6 17.97 0.37 13.74
C THR A 6 18.04 -0.14 12.30
N LEU A 7 17.85 0.76 11.34
CA LEU A 7 18.08 0.49 9.91
C LEU A 7 19.52 0.87 9.47
N GLU A 8 20.23 1.63 10.29
CA GLU A 8 21.62 1.99 10.02
C GLU A 8 22.53 0.82 10.35
N MET A 9 23.24 0.31 9.37
CA MET A 9 24.12 -0.84 9.52
C MET A 9 25.55 -0.49 9.11
N GLU A 10 26.44 -0.51 10.11
CA GLU A 10 27.86 -0.46 9.91
C GLU A 10 28.44 -1.87 10.03
N GLY A 11 29.16 -2.34 9.02
CA GLY A 11 29.82 -3.64 9.04
C GLY A 11 31.21 -3.55 9.67
N ASP A 12 31.61 -4.58 10.40
CA ASP A 12 33.00 -4.80 10.78
C ASP A 12 33.62 -5.82 9.81
N PRO A 13 34.62 -5.43 9.00
CA PRO A 13 35.22 -6.33 8.01
C PRO A 13 35.96 -7.55 8.63
N GLY A 14 36.22 -7.55 9.93
CA GLY A 14 36.90 -8.62 10.65
C GLY A 14 36.02 -9.70 11.24
N LYS A 15 34.67 -9.53 11.22
CA LYS A 15 33.72 -10.43 11.89
C LYS A 15 32.55 -10.79 11.01
N THR A 16 31.89 -11.92 11.36
CA THR A 16 30.60 -12.20 10.75
C THR A 16 29.55 -11.19 11.24
N ALA A 17 28.62 -10.81 10.37
CA ALA A 17 27.55 -9.84 10.70
C ALA A 17 26.75 -10.26 11.94
N LEU A 18 26.58 -11.57 12.15
CA LEU A 18 25.86 -12.12 13.30
C LEU A 18 26.64 -12.01 14.62
N GLU A 19 27.95 -12.29 14.60
CA GLU A 19 28.80 -12.13 15.81
C GLU A 19 28.84 -10.69 16.25
N HIS A 20 29.06 -9.77 15.32
CA HIS A 20 29.06 -8.34 15.60
C HIS A 20 27.70 -7.88 16.18
N PHE A 21 26.58 -8.34 15.59
CA PHE A 21 25.25 -8.04 16.10
C PHE A 21 25.03 -8.56 17.54
N LEU A 22 25.34 -9.83 17.79
CA LEU A 22 25.02 -10.48 19.06
C LEU A 22 25.87 -9.99 20.23
N PHE A 23 27.16 -9.77 20.00
CA PHE A 23 28.12 -9.57 21.08
C PHE A 23 28.60 -8.14 21.26
N GLU A 24 28.49 -7.32 20.23
CA GLU A 24 29.08 -5.97 20.24
C GLU A 24 28.03 -4.88 20.03
N ARG A 25 27.44 -4.81 18.83
CA ARG A 25 26.55 -3.72 18.47
C ARG A 25 25.20 -3.78 19.16
N LYS A 26 24.62 -4.94 19.28
CA LYS A 26 23.30 -5.20 19.86
C LYS A 26 22.18 -4.31 19.27
N ALA A 27 22.36 -3.88 18.03
CA ALA A 27 21.42 -3.05 17.30
C ALA A 27 21.33 -3.50 15.84
N GLY A 28 20.12 -3.59 15.28
CA GLY A 28 19.89 -4.06 13.92
C GLY A 28 18.42 -4.03 13.54
N HIS A 29 18.13 -4.45 12.31
CA HIS A 29 16.74 -4.59 11.82
C HIS A 29 16.23 -6.04 11.94
N CYS A 30 14.99 -6.26 11.56
CA CYS A 30 14.29 -7.55 11.73
C CYS A 30 15.09 -8.78 11.25
N GLU A 31 15.82 -8.69 10.14
CA GLU A 31 16.61 -9.80 9.60
C GLU A 31 17.73 -10.26 10.57
N TYR A 32 18.37 -9.34 11.28
CA TYR A 32 19.41 -9.68 12.26
C TYR A 32 18.81 -10.41 13.46
N PHE A 33 17.72 -9.91 14.00
CA PHE A 33 17.03 -10.54 15.12
C PHE A 33 16.50 -11.93 14.76
N ALA A 34 15.81 -12.03 13.61
CA ALA A 34 15.26 -13.30 13.16
C ALA A 34 16.35 -14.31 12.81
N SER A 35 17.43 -13.91 12.12
CA SER A 35 18.55 -14.78 11.78
C SER A 35 19.29 -15.26 13.02
N ALA A 36 19.54 -14.38 13.99
CA ALA A 36 20.14 -14.72 15.26
C ALA A 36 19.30 -15.78 15.99
N MET A 37 17.99 -15.56 16.12
CA MET A 37 17.10 -16.50 16.76
C MET A 37 17.07 -17.87 16.07
N VAL A 38 17.03 -17.89 14.73
CA VAL A 38 17.06 -19.16 13.96
C VAL A 38 18.35 -19.94 14.26
N ILE A 39 19.50 -19.28 14.23
CA ILE A 39 20.79 -19.94 14.48
C ILE A 39 20.89 -20.46 15.92
N LEU A 40 20.49 -19.64 16.89
CA LEU A 40 20.51 -20.04 18.30
C LEU A 40 19.57 -21.21 18.59
N LEU A 41 18.34 -21.19 18.04
CA LEU A 41 17.39 -22.29 18.22
C LEU A 41 17.85 -23.57 17.51
N ARG A 42 18.43 -23.46 16.31
CA ARG A 42 19.00 -24.64 15.63
C ARG A 42 20.20 -25.24 16.38
N SER A 43 21.06 -24.40 16.96
CA SER A 43 22.17 -24.88 17.78
C SER A 43 21.68 -25.58 19.05
N ALA A 44 20.50 -25.22 19.56
CA ALA A 44 19.83 -25.89 20.66
C ALA A 44 18.99 -27.13 20.23
N GLY A 45 19.04 -27.54 18.95
CA GLY A 45 18.32 -28.70 18.44
C GLY A 45 16.84 -28.44 18.10
N VAL A 46 16.37 -27.20 18.11
CA VAL A 46 14.98 -26.86 17.79
C VAL A 46 14.86 -26.59 16.27
N PRO A 47 14.01 -27.35 15.53
CA PRO A 47 13.79 -27.11 14.12
C PRO A 47 13.14 -25.73 13.93
N THR A 48 13.80 -24.86 13.15
CA THR A 48 13.34 -23.50 12.90
C THR A 48 13.54 -23.06 11.47
N ARG A 49 12.74 -22.10 11.00
CA ARG A 49 12.89 -21.47 9.71
C ARG A 49 12.74 -19.96 9.80
N LEU A 50 13.54 -19.26 9.01
CA LEU A 50 13.39 -17.83 8.77
C LEU A 50 12.25 -17.63 7.77
N VAL A 51 11.36 -16.69 8.06
CA VAL A 51 10.24 -16.33 7.19
C VAL A 51 10.34 -14.85 6.88
N ASN A 52 10.24 -14.51 5.60
CA ASN A 52 10.18 -13.14 5.11
C ASN A 52 8.80 -12.86 4.54
N GLY A 53 8.24 -11.70 4.85
CA GLY A 53 6.92 -11.32 4.39
C GLY A 53 6.64 -9.84 4.60
N PHE A 54 5.37 -9.51 4.77
CA PHE A 54 4.92 -8.14 5.00
C PHE A 54 3.98 -8.10 6.20
N VAL A 55 4.23 -7.16 7.12
CA VAL A 55 3.45 -6.96 8.33
C VAL A 55 2.95 -5.51 8.36
N GLY A 56 1.77 -5.27 8.97
CA GLY A 56 1.21 -3.93 9.07
C GLY A 56 0.70 -3.37 7.74
N VAL A 57 0.31 -4.25 6.82
CA VAL A 57 -0.29 -3.84 5.54
C VAL A 57 -1.57 -3.03 5.76
N GLU A 58 -1.77 -2.02 4.92
CA GLU A 58 -2.90 -1.12 5.03
C GLU A 58 -4.00 -1.47 4.01
N TRP A 59 -5.26 -1.42 4.44
CA TRP A 59 -6.38 -1.51 3.53
C TRP A 59 -6.75 -0.13 3.00
N ASN A 60 -6.85 0.00 1.67
CA ASN A 60 -7.38 1.20 1.03
C ASN A 60 -8.86 0.99 0.68
N GLU A 61 -9.73 1.63 1.43
CA GLU A 61 -11.19 1.53 1.27
C GLU A 61 -11.70 2.18 -0.03
N TRP A 62 -11.01 3.21 -0.51
CA TRP A 62 -11.37 3.93 -1.73
C TRP A 62 -11.22 3.08 -2.98
N GLY A 63 -10.18 2.25 -3.03
CA GLY A 63 -9.87 1.40 -4.17
C GLY A 63 -10.13 -0.09 -3.94
N ASN A 64 -10.48 -0.48 -2.73
CA ASN A 64 -10.71 -1.87 -2.32
C ASN A 64 -9.48 -2.77 -2.59
N TYR A 65 -8.28 -2.33 -2.14
CA TYR A 65 -7.02 -3.06 -2.31
C TYR A 65 -6.11 -2.91 -1.09
N LEU A 66 -5.17 -3.85 -0.94
CA LEU A 66 -4.11 -3.79 0.06
C LEU A 66 -2.95 -2.92 -0.42
N ILE A 67 -2.53 -1.99 0.43
CA ILE A 67 -1.31 -1.21 0.23
C ILE A 67 -0.17 -1.97 0.90
N ILE A 68 0.77 -2.47 0.11
CA ILE A 68 1.99 -3.09 0.58
C ILE A 68 3.15 -2.16 0.22
N ARG A 69 3.84 -1.66 1.25
CA ARG A 69 5.01 -0.78 1.10
C ARG A 69 6.29 -1.53 1.42
N GLN A 70 7.41 -1.03 0.95
CA GLN A 70 8.71 -1.58 1.32
C GLN A 70 8.96 -1.50 2.84
N SER A 71 8.42 -0.48 3.51
CA SER A 71 8.45 -0.36 4.97
C SER A 71 7.66 -1.44 5.73
N HIS A 72 6.79 -2.19 5.04
CA HIS A 72 6.06 -3.32 5.61
C HIS A 72 6.83 -4.63 5.51
N ALA A 73 7.98 -4.67 4.82
CA ALA A 73 8.83 -5.85 4.74
C ALA A 73 9.32 -6.20 6.14
N HIS A 74 9.18 -7.47 6.50
CA HIS A 74 9.51 -7.95 7.83
C HIS A 74 10.00 -9.38 7.81
N SER A 75 10.85 -9.72 8.79
CA SER A 75 11.40 -11.05 8.96
C SER A 75 11.10 -11.57 10.36
N TRP A 76 10.62 -12.79 10.44
CA TRP A 76 10.32 -13.47 11.71
C TRP A 76 10.75 -14.93 11.67
N VAL A 77 10.53 -15.63 12.76
CA VAL A 77 10.93 -17.03 12.94
C VAL A 77 9.71 -17.90 13.13
N GLU A 78 9.71 -19.06 12.52
CA GLU A 78 8.80 -20.14 12.89
C GLU A 78 9.61 -21.30 13.46
N ALA A 79 9.27 -21.71 14.67
CA ALA A 79 9.87 -22.86 15.36
C ALA A 79 8.88 -24.01 15.49
N PHE A 80 9.33 -25.23 15.27
CA PHE A 80 8.50 -26.40 15.44
C PHE A 80 8.47 -26.82 16.91
N ILE A 81 7.31 -26.72 17.52
CA ILE A 81 7.07 -27.09 18.91
C ILE A 81 6.30 -28.42 18.96
N PRO A 82 6.83 -29.48 19.59
CA PRO A 82 6.12 -30.74 19.74
C PRO A 82 4.72 -30.51 20.34
N GLY A 83 3.71 -31.10 19.72
CA GLY A 83 2.31 -30.96 20.14
C GLY A 83 1.59 -29.68 19.68
N LYS A 84 2.31 -28.63 19.20
CA LYS A 84 1.73 -27.39 18.68
C LYS A 84 2.00 -27.16 17.19
N GLY A 85 3.04 -27.83 16.64
CA GLY A 85 3.47 -27.62 15.27
C GLY A 85 4.31 -26.35 15.08
N TRP A 86 4.28 -25.78 13.88
CA TRP A 86 4.99 -24.54 13.54
C TRP A 86 4.36 -23.35 14.25
N THR A 87 5.13 -22.71 15.10
CA THR A 87 4.71 -21.56 15.92
C THR A 87 5.54 -20.35 15.57
N VAL A 88 4.88 -19.20 15.40
CA VAL A 88 5.51 -17.92 15.01
C VAL A 88 6.11 -17.25 16.24
N TYR A 89 7.35 -16.77 16.09
CA TYR A 89 8.07 -15.96 17.07
C TYR A 89 8.71 -14.77 16.36
N ASP A 90 8.46 -13.57 16.87
CA ASP A 90 9.10 -12.36 16.38
C ASP A 90 10.02 -11.80 17.48
N PRO A 91 11.34 -11.92 17.33
CA PRO A 91 12.29 -11.40 18.30
C PRO A 91 12.58 -9.91 18.12
N THR A 92 12.00 -9.25 17.12
CA THR A 92 12.29 -7.86 16.80
C THR A 92 11.67 -6.93 17.83
N PRO A 93 12.43 -6.04 18.48
CA PRO A 93 11.86 -5.02 19.34
C PRO A 93 11.00 -4.05 18.52
N PRO A 94 9.93 -3.48 19.11
CA PRO A 94 9.09 -2.52 18.43
C PRO A 94 9.90 -1.30 17.98
N ASP A 95 9.70 -0.89 16.72
CA ASP A 95 10.28 0.35 16.19
C ASP A 95 9.52 1.55 16.76
N PRO A 96 10.18 2.43 17.53
CA PRO A 96 9.54 3.63 18.09
C PRO A 96 8.98 4.57 17.01
N ALA A 97 9.55 4.56 15.80
CA ALA A 97 9.11 5.41 14.69
C ALA A 97 7.74 5.00 14.11
N LEU A 98 7.33 3.74 14.27
CA LEU A 98 6.06 3.23 13.76
C LEU A 98 4.85 3.60 14.63
N VAL A 99 5.05 4.15 15.82
CA VAL A 99 3.97 4.41 16.81
C VAL A 99 3.31 5.77 16.63
N THR A 100 3.79 6.63 15.75
CA THR A 100 3.22 7.97 15.55
C THR A 100 2.02 7.93 14.60
N PRO A 101 0.77 8.12 15.09
CA PRO A 101 -0.38 8.26 14.21
C PRO A 101 -0.23 9.57 13.43
N SER A 102 -0.02 9.48 12.13
CA SER A 102 0.02 10.65 11.26
C SER A 102 -1.42 11.16 11.03
N LEU A 103 -1.70 12.41 11.39
CA LEU A 103 -2.95 13.10 11.07
C LEU A 103 -3.18 13.20 9.54
N LEU A 104 -2.13 12.99 8.74
CA LEU A 104 -2.18 13.00 7.27
C LEU A 104 -2.49 11.62 6.66
N HIS A 105 -2.70 10.59 7.47
CA HIS A 105 -2.96 9.23 7.03
C HIS A 105 -4.14 9.10 6.04
N PRO A 106 -5.32 9.74 6.25
CA PRO A 106 -6.42 9.67 5.29
C PRO A 106 -6.09 10.37 3.97
N LEU A 107 -5.32 11.46 4.01
CA LEU A 107 -4.86 12.15 2.79
C LEU A 107 -3.87 11.27 2.01
N ALA A 108 -2.98 10.57 2.69
CA ALA A 108 -2.04 9.65 2.06
C ALA A 108 -2.77 8.50 1.32
N LYS A 109 -3.82 7.94 1.92
CA LYS A 109 -4.65 6.90 1.28
C LYS A 109 -5.36 7.41 0.02
N SER A 110 -5.88 8.63 0.01
CA SER A 110 -6.52 9.22 -1.16
C SER A 110 -5.52 9.52 -2.28
N LEU A 111 -4.31 9.98 -1.95
CA LEU A 111 -3.24 10.17 -2.92
C LEU A 111 -2.75 8.84 -3.52
N ASP A 112 -2.62 7.79 -2.71
CA ASP A 112 -2.30 6.44 -3.19
C ASP A 112 -3.38 5.92 -4.17
N PHE A 113 -4.66 6.16 -3.86
CA PHE A 113 -5.76 5.82 -4.75
C PHE A 113 -5.68 6.56 -6.08
N LEU A 114 -5.41 7.87 -6.06
CA LEU A 114 -5.24 8.68 -7.27
C LEU A 114 -4.06 8.21 -8.11
N ARG A 115 -2.93 7.92 -7.45
CA ARG A 115 -1.72 7.42 -8.12
C ARG A 115 -1.94 6.05 -8.76
N MET A 116 -2.62 5.15 -8.06
CA MET A 116 -2.95 3.83 -8.57
C MET A 116 -3.94 3.91 -9.73
N SER A 117 -4.96 4.78 -9.62
CA SER A 117 -5.91 5.03 -10.69
C SER A 117 -5.23 5.63 -11.92
N TRP A 118 -4.32 6.58 -11.73
CA TRP A 118 -3.52 7.14 -12.82
C TRP A 118 -2.70 6.06 -13.53
N GLN A 119 -1.99 5.23 -12.77
CA GLN A 119 -1.20 4.14 -13.36
C GLN A 119 -2.08 3.14 -14.12
N ARG A 120 -3.26 2.80 -13.57
CA ARG A 120 -4.17 1.81 -14.16
C ARG A 120 -4.85 2.33 -15.42
N TYR A 121 -5.33 3.58 -15.40
CA TYR A 121 -6.20 4.12 -16.47
C TYR A 121 -5.47 5.00 -17.49
N VAL A 122 -4.28 5.51 -17.16
CA VAL A 122 -3.53 6.39 -18.05
C VAL A 122 -2.25 5.73 -18.52
N VAL A 123 -1.40 5.25 -17.60
CA VAL A 123 -0.09 4.70 -17.95
C VAL A 123 -0.20 3.30 -18.57
N ARG A 124 -1.10 2.45 -18.05
CA ARG A 124 -1.34 1.07 -18.53
C ARG A 124 -2.51 0.96 -19.50
N TYR A 125 -2.99 2.09 -20.05
CA TYR A 125 -4.10 2.11 -21.00
C TYR A 125 -3.76 1.29 -22.26
N SER A 126 -4.37 0.13 -22.38
CA SER A 126 -4.09 -0.84 -23.42
C SER A 126 -5.08 -0.76 -24.59
N VAL A 127 -4.74 -1.38 -25.72
CA VAL A 127 -5.66 -1.51 -26.87
C VAL A 127 -6.98 -2.22 -26.47
N HIS A 128 -6.91 -3.16 -25.50
CA HIS A 128 -8.08 -3.83 -24.97
C HIS A 128 -9.05 -2.85 -24.28
N ASP A 129 -8.52 -1.92 -23.50
CA ASP A 129 -9.32 -0.87 -22.81
C ASP A 129 -9.98 0.06 -23.84
N GLN A 130 -9.27 0.36 -24.95
CA GLN A 130 -9.81 1.16 -26.05
C GLN A 130 -11.02 0.47 -26.69
N VAL A 131 -10.93 -0.83 -26.94
CA VAL A 131 -12.03 -1.61 -27.51
C VAL A 131 -13.24 -1.63 -26.59
N GLN A 132 -13.05 -1.76 -25.28
CA GLN A 132 -14.15 -1.69 -24.31
C GLN A 132 -14.84 -0.33 -24.31
N VAL A 133 -14.09 0.77 -24.39
CA VAL A 133 -14.65 2.13 -24.49
C VAL A 133 -15.48 2.29 -25.77
N VAL A 134 -14.96 1.81 -26.91
CA VAL A 134 -15.69 1.84 -28.18
C VAL A 134 -16.97 1.01 -28.12
N GLN A 135 -16.91 -0.19 -27.55
CA GLN A 135 -18.08 -1.04 -27.36
C GLN A 135 -19.13 -0.39 -26.46
N PHE A 136 -18.71 0.33 -25.42
CA PHE A 136 -19.61 1.11 -24.58
C PHE A 136 -20.38 2.16 -25.37
N PHE A 137 -19.69 2.96 -26.17
CA PHE A 137 -20.35 3.97 -26.97
C PHE A 137 -21.30 3.35 -28.02
N ARG A 138 -20.98 2.16 -28.53
CA ARG A 138 -21.85 1.42 -29.45
C ARG A 138 -23.07 0.83 -28.77
N ALA A 139 -22.95 0.34 -27.53
CA ALA A 139 -24.01 -0.38 -26.80
C ALA A 139 -25.01 0.53 -26.07
N GLY A 140 -25.04 1.83 -26.31
CA GLY A 140 -26.02 2.76 -25.70
C GLY A 140 -25.41 3.92 -24.91
N GLY A 141 -24.09 4.09 -24.92
CA GLY A 141 -23.42 5.26 -24.33
C GLY A 141 -23.91 6.59 -24.91
N ARG A 142 -24.47 6.55 -26.12
CA ARG A 142 -25.10 7.70 -26.76
C ARG A 142 -26.29 8.25 -25.96
N ASP A 143 -27.10 7.38 -25.36
CA ASP A 143 -28.25 7.74 -24.57
C ASP A 143 -27.84 8.44 -23.26
N LEU A 144 -26.78 7.94 -22.60
CA LEU A 144 -26.21 8.56 -21.42
C LEU A 144 -25.60 9.95 -21.76
N VAL A 145 -24.87 10.04 -22.88
CA VAL A 145 -24.28 11.30 -23.33
C VAL A 145 -25.36 12.33 -23.71
N GLN A 146 -26.48 11.89 -24.31
CA GLN A 146 -27.60 12.78 -24.60
C GLN A 146 -28.30 13.25 -23.30
N LYS A 147 -28.51 12.39 -22.33
CA LYS A 147 -29.05 12.76 -20.99
C LYS A 147 -28.12 13.74 -20.28
N LEU A 148 -26.81 13.49 -20.31
CA LEU A 148 -25.82 14.43 -19.76
C LEU A 148 -25.80 15.75 -20.49
N LYS A 149 -25.89 15.75 -21.82
CA LYS A 149 -26.00 17.01 -22.62
C LYS A 149 -27.26 17.79 -22.29
N GLY A 150 -28.41 17.10 -22.06
CA GLY A 150 -29.64 17.74 -21.60
C GLY A 150 -29.46 18.41 -20.24
N LEU A 151 -28.93 17.68 -19.27
CA LEU A 151 -28.63 18.21 -17.94
C LEU A 151 -27.64 19.39 -17.97
N LEU A 152 -26.63 19.32 -18.84
CA LEU A 152 -25.65 20.41 -19.02
C LEU A 152 -26.21 21.60 -19.79
N ALA A 153 -27.17 21.40 -20.69
CA ALA A 153 -27.84 22.49 -21.44
C ALA A 153 -28.79 23.29 -20.53
N ASP A 154 -29.41 22.64 -19.54
CA ASP A 154 -30.25 23.28 -18.53
C ASP A 154 -29.42 24.06 -17.47
N LEU A 155 -28.13 23.81 -17.39
CA LEU A 155 -27.19 24.58 -16.59
C LEU A 155 -26.89 25.92 -17.27
N ASN A 156 -27.37 27.01 -16.67
CA ASN A 156 -27.12 28.36 -17.19
C ASN A 156 -25.64 28.72 -17.05
N TRP A 157 -24.85 28.42 -18.11
CA TRP A 157 -23.40 28.66 -18.17
C TRP A 157 -23.02 30.12 -17.92
N GLN A 158 -23.94 31.06 -18.24
CA GLN A 158 -23.69 32.48 -18.01
C GLN A 158 -23.61 32.83 -16.52
N THR A 159 -24.36 32.13 -15.67
CA THR A 159 -24.29 32.31 -14.20
C THR A 159 -23.08 31.61 -13.61
N LEU A 160 -22.63 30.46 -14.18
CA LEU A 160 -21.45 29.75 -13.74
C LEU A 160 -20.13 30.45 -14.13
N VAL A 161 -20.09 31.08 -15.29
CA VAL A 161 -18.90 31.78 -15.81
C VAL A 161 -18.78 33.20 -15.23
N LYS A 162 -19.89 33.87 -14.96
CA LYS A 162 -19.91 35.23 -14.35
C LYS A 162 -19.82 35.21 -12.83
N GLY A 163 -20.22 34.14 -12.18
CA GLY A 163 -19.96 33.92 -10.75
C GLY A 163 -18.52 33.47 -10.57
N GLN A 164 -17.78 34.08 -9.65
CA GLN A 164 -16.37 33.84 -9.28
C GLN A 164 -16.01 32.37 -8.95
N PHE A 165 -16.54 31.40 -9.67
CA PHE A 165 -16.20 30.00 -9.51
C PHE A 165 -14.90 29.70 -10.28
N SER A 166 -13.82 29.66 -9.53
CA SER A 166 -12.50 29.21 -10.00
C SER A 166 -12.63 27.90 -10.79
N PRO A 167 -11.87 27.72 -11.91
CA PRO A 167 -11.80 26.44 -12.63
C PRO A 167 -11.48 25.24 -11.72
N VAL A 168 -10.94 25.50 -10.54
CA VAL A 168 -10.75 24.52 -9.46
C VAL A 168 -12.08 23.95 -8.95
N ILE A 169 -13.12 24.75 -8.82
CA ILE A 169 -14.45 24.27 -8.35
C ILE A 169 -15.12 23.42 -9.45
N LEU A 170 -14.96 23.81 -10.71
CA LEU A 170 -15.44 23.00 -11.84
C LEU A 170 -14.73 21.65 -11.90
N ALA A 171 -13.42 21.63 -11.68
CA ALA A 171 -12.62 20.41 -11.58
C ALA A 171 -13.03 19.55 -10.38
N LEU A 172 -13.29 20.17 -9.22
CA LEU A 172 -13.76 19.49 -8.00
C LEU A 172 -15.15 18.85 -8.17
N ILE A 173 -15.99 19.36 -9.05
CA ILE A 173 -17.31 18.78 -9.37
C ILE A 173 -17.19 17.70 -10.45
N LEU A 174 -16.44 17.96 -11.51
CA LEU A 174 -16.34 17.05 -12.66
C LEU A 174 -15.50 15.80 -12.35
N ILE A 175 -14.43 15.92 -11.56
CA ILE A 175 -13.56 14.81 -11.20
C ILE A 175 -14.31 13.74 -10.37
N PRO A 176 -15.06 14.08 -9.29
CA PRO A 176 -15.85 13.10 -8.54
C PRO A 176 -16.96 12.45 -9.39
N ILE A 177 -17.61 13.21 -10.26
CA ILE A 177 -18.65 12.66 -11.16
C ILE A 177 -18.02 11.66 -12.13
N LEU A 178 -16.89 11.99 -12.72
CA LEU A 178 -16.14 11.08 -13.59
C LEU A 178 -15.67 9.84 -12.84
N LEU A 179 -15.16 10.01 -11.61
CA LEU A 179 -14.74 8.90 -10.73
C LEU A 179 -15.94 8.03 -10.30
N LEU A 180 -17.10 8.62 -10.05
CA LEU A 180 -18.33 7.91 -9.68
C LEU A 180 -18.88 7.10 -10.85
N VAL A 181 -18.86 7.66 -12.06
CA VAL A 181 -19.21 6.96 -13.31
C VAL A 181 -18.24 5.80 -13.56
N LEU A 182 -16.95 6.03 -13.37
CA LEU A 182 -15.94 4.98 -13.48
C LEU A 182 -16.11 3.91 -12.39
N LYS A 183 -16.39 4.28 -11.13
CA LYS A 183 -16.63 3.37 -10.02
C LYS A 183 -17.88 2.51 -10.24
N HIS A 184 -18.99 3.10 -10.68
CA HIS A 184 -20.25 2.37 -10.91
C HIS A 184 -20.11 1.34 -12.05
N ARG A 185 -19.20 1.57 -12.97
CA ARG A 185 -19.01 0.70 -14.13
C ARG A 185 -17.87 -0.31 -13.97
N TYR A 186 -16.85 0.00 -13.17
CA TYR A 186 -15.67 -0.84 -12.98
C TYR A 186 -15.52 -1.36 -11.53
N GLY A 187 -16.47 -1.03 -10.64
CA GLY A 187 -16.47 -1.43 -9.23
C GLY A 187 -17.06 -2.80 -8.92
N ALA A 188 -17.22 -3.64 -9.92
CA ALA A 188 -17.56 -5.04 -9.76
C ALA A 188 -16.33 -5.91 -10.10
N PHE A 189 -15.32 -5.83 -9.24
CA PHE A 189 -14.28 -6.86 -9.07
C PHE A 189 -13.83 -6.84 -7.61
#